data_3f74e61011ba37f84693b3f55898dd41
#
_entry.id   3f74e61011ba37f84693b3f55898dd41
#
_cell.length_a   1.000
_cell.length_b   1.000
_cell.length_c   1.000
_cell.angle_alpha   90.00
_cell.angle_beta   90.00
_cell.angle_gamma   90.00
#
_symmetry.space_group_name_H-M   'P 1'
#
loop_
_entity.id
_entity.type
_entity.pdbx_description
1 polymer ?
#
loop_
_entity_poly.entity_id
_entity_poly.type
_entity_poly.pdbx_seq_one_letter_code
_entity_poly.pdbx_strand_id
1 'polypeptide(L)'
;MDTIVRRGDIYYADLSPVEGSEQGGVRPVLIVQNDTGNRHSPTVIAAAITSQLGKAKLPTHIALAAQGSGLPKDSVILLEQIRTLDKRRLRERMGRVDGAVMEQVDAAIAVSFGLTGSHLV
;
A
#
# COMPACT_ATOMS: atom_id res chain seq x y z
N MET A 1 6.44 2.34 23.14
CA MET A 1 7.15 1.19 22.53
C MET A 1 7.22 1.40 21.03
N ASP A 2 8.40 1.28 20.49
CA ASP A 2 8.57 1.47 19.05
C ASP A 2 8.05 0.27 18.28
N THR A 3 7.22 0.56 17.30
CA THR A 3 6.74 -0.46 16.39
C THR A 3 7.71 -0.55 15.22
N ILE A 4 8.21 -1.75 14.96
CA ILE A 4 9.09 -1.98 13.82
C ILE A 4 8.21 -2.16 12.59
N VAL A 5 8.25 -1.16 11.71
CA VAL A 5 7.52 -1.21 10.44
C VAL A 5 8.40 -1.93 9.44
N ARG A 6 7.80 -2.85 8.67
CA ARG A 6 8.50 -3.63 7.66
C ARG A 6 7.81 -3.55 6.32
N ARG A 7 8.59 -3.61 5.27
CA ARG A 7 8.06 -3.66 3.91
C ARG A 7 7.15 -4.87 3.77
N GLY A 8 5.95 -4.68 3.26
CA GLY A 8 4.94 -5.73 3.15
C GLY A 8 3.94 -5.76 4.29
N ASP A 9 4.15 -4.97 5.34
CA ASP A 9 3.17 -4.86 6.42
C ASP A 9 1.95 -4.07 5.97
N ILE A 10 0.79 -4.43 6.52
CA ILE A 10 -0.46 -3.72 6.32
C ILE A 10 -0.82 -3.02 7.62
N TYR A 11 -1.00 -1.71 7.55
CA TYR A 11 -1.42 -0.89 8.68
C TYR A 11 -2.69 -0.12 8.32
N TYR A 12 -3.54 0.11 9.29
CA TYR A 12 -4.49 1.23 9.18
C TYR A 12 -3.72 2.53 9.35
N ALA A 13 -4.07 3.52 8.55
CA ALA A 13 -3.43 4.84 8.60
C ALA A 13 -4.46 5.92 8.35
N ASP A 14 -4.26 7.08 8.97
CA ASP A 14 -5.09 8.25 8.69
C ASP A 14 -4.51 8.97 7.47
N LEU A 15 -5.25 8.92 6.38
CA LEU A 15 -4.82 9.50 5.11
C LEU A 15 -5.32 10.92 4.90
N SER A 16 -6.14 11.42 5.82
CA SER A 16 -6.71 12.78 5.69
C SER A 16 -5.68 13.85 6.06
N PRO A 17 -5.76 15.05 5.47
CA PRO A 17 -6.71 15.46 4.43
C PRO A 17 -6.28 15.02 3.03
N VAL A 18 -7.25 14.88 2.14
CA VAL A 18 -7.02 14.52 0.75
C VAL A 18 -7.84 15.39 -0.17
N GLU A 19 -7.57 15.34 -1.47
CA GLU A 19 -8.30 16.07 -2.49
C GLU A 19 -8.78 15.13 -3.58
N GLY A 20 -9.98 15.38 -4.09
CA GLY A 20 -10.54 14.72 -5.26
C GLY A 20 -10.55 13.22 -5.15
N SER A 21 -9.88 12.56 -6.08
CA SER A 21 -9.89 11.10 -6.21
C SER A 21 -8.91 10.39 -5.29
N GLU A 22 -8.21 11.12 -4.43
CA GLU A 22 -7.30 10.51 -3.47
C GLU A 22 -8.06 9.72 -2.42
N GLN A 23 -7.49 8.59 -2.00
CA GLN A 23 -8.06 7.82 -0.91
C GLN A 23 -7.87 8.57 0.41
N GLY A 24 -8.95 8.77 1.17
CA GLY A 24 -8.92 9.52 2.41
C GLY A 24 -9.52 8.75 3.57
N GLY A 25 -9.47 9.37 4.76
CA GLY A 25 -9.96 8.76 6.00
C GLY A 25 -8.98 7.74 6.55
N VAL A 26 -9.43 7.00 7.56
CA VAL A 26 -8.63 5.92 8.14
C VAL A 26 -8.84 4.67 7.28
N ARG A 27 -7.77 4.22 6.65
CA ARG A 27 -7.82 3.15 5.66
C ARG A 27 -6.61 2.25 5.78
N PRO A 28 -6.70 1.00 5.31
CA PRO A 28 -5.52 0.16 5.26
C PRO A 28 -4.55 0.65 4.17
N VAL A 29 -3.28 0.52 4.46
CA VAL A 29 -2.20 0.82 3.52
C VAL A 29 -1.18 -0.30 3.56
N LEU A 30 -0.48 -0.49 2.44
CA LEU A 30 0.63 -1.42 2.34
C LEU A 30 1.94 -0.65 2.42
N ILE A 31 2.81 -1.04 3.33
CA ILE A 31 4.14 -0.43 3.44
C ILE A 31 5.00 -0.93 2.29
N VAL A 32 5.45 -0.01 1.44
CA VAL A 32 6.28 -0.35 0.28
C VAL A 32 7.70 0.19 0.38
N GLN A 33 7.97 1.04 1.37
CA GLN A 33 9.31 1.57 1.58
C GLN A 33 10.28 0.46 2.00
N ASN A 34 11.54 0.59 1.59
CA ASN A 34 12.61 -0.34 1.98
C ASN A 34 12.80 -0.34 3.50
N ASP A 35 13.35 -1.44 4.02
CA ASP A 35 13.41 -1.63 5.47
C ASP A 35 14.46 -0.75 6.15
N THR A 36 15.49 -0.32 5.44
CA THR A 36 16.43 0.64 6.00
C THR A 36 15.72 1.96 6.26
N GLY A 37 14.94 2.44 5.28
CA GLY A 37 14.13 3.63 5.46
C GLY A 37 13.08 3.44 6.55
N ASN A 38 12.43 2.29 6.58
CA ASN A 38 11.43 1.99 7.61
C ASN A 38 12.01 2.07 9.02
N ARG A 39 13.28 1.68 9.17
CA ARG A 39 13.95 1.69 10.47
C ARG A 39 14.37 3.09 10.89
N HIS A 40 14.88 3.87 9.96
CA HIS A 40 15.60 5.10 10.30
C HIS A 40 14.86 6.39 9.98
N SER A 41 13.88 6.36 9.07
CA SER A 41 13.14 7.55 8.69
C SER A 41 11.95 7.78 9.61
N PRO A 42 11.56 9.05 9.89
CA PRO A 42 10.30 9.32 10.57
C PRO A 42 9.08 9.11 9.69
N THR A 43 9.28 8.84 8.40
CA THR A 43 8.21 8.63 7.44
C THR A 43 8.28 7.24 6.82
N VAL A 44 7.17 6.82 6.25
CA VAL A 44 7.10 5.60 5.44
C VAL A 44 6.49 5.94 4.08
N ILE A 45 6.77 5.10 3.10
CA ILE A 45 6.11 5.16 1.80
C ILE A 45 5.12 4.02 1.76
N ALA A 46 3.86 4.34 1.43
CA ALA A 46 2.78 3.36 1.50
C ALA A 46 1.83 3.52 0.32
N ALA A 47 1.20 2.42 -0.07
CA ALA A 47 0.19 2.38 -1.11
C ALA A 47 -1.19 2.20 -0.47
N ALA A 48 -2.19 2.91 -0.98
CA ALA A 48 -3.56 2.80 -0.48
C ALA A 48 -4.16 1.43 -0.83
N ILE A 49 -5.02 0.94 0.04
CA ILE A 49 -5.77 -0.29 -0.15
C ILE A 49 -7.26 0.07 -0.07
N THR A 50 -8.05 -0.46 -0.99
CA THR A 50 -9.50 -0.24 -1.00
C THR A 50 -10.25 -1.56 -1.09
N SER A 51 -11.41 -1.63 -0.43
CA SER A 51 -12.33 -2.76 -0.57
C SER A 51 -13.37 -2.52 -1.65
N GLN A 52 -13.34 -1.39 -2.34
CA GLN A 52 -14.26 -1.10 -3.45
C GLN A 52 -13.77 -1.80 -4.71
N LEU A 53 -14.33 -2.97 -4.99
CA LEU A 53 -13.86 -3.83 -6.07
C LEU A 53 -14.54 -3.58 -7.41
N GLY A 54 -15.53 -2.68 -7.46
CA GLY A 54 -16.31 -2.44 -8.69
C GLY A 54 -15.69 -1.48 -9.69
N LYS A 55 -14.50 -0.96 -9.40
CA LYS A 55 -13.83 -0.01 -10.30
C LYS A 55 -13.08 -0.75 -11.40
N ALA A 56 -12.88 -0.08 -12.54
CA ALA A 56 -12.06 -0.62 -13.62
C ALA A 56 -10.67 -0.92 -13.11
N LYS A 57 -10.15 -2.09 -13.48
CA LYS A 57 -8.83 -2.51 -13.04
C LYS A 57 -7.75 -1.86 -13.90
N LEU A 58 -6.71 -1.38 -13.24
CA LEU A 58 -5.52 -0.85 -13.89
C LEU A 58 -4.37 -1.84 -13.71
N PRO A 59 -3.33 -1.77 -14.55
CA PRO A 59 -2.13 -2.59 -14.33
C PRO A 59 -1.49 -2.38 -12.96
N THR A 60 -1.79 -1.25 -12.31
CA THR A 60 -1.26 -0.91 -10.99
C THR A 60 -2.15 -1.41 -9.85
N HIS A 61 -3.22 -2.13 -10.15
CA HIS A 61 -4.12 -2.70 -9.14
C HIS A 61 -3.76 -4.16 -8.87
N ILE A 62 -3.49 -4.48 -7.61
CA ILE A 62 -3.12 -5.84 -7.20
C ILE A 62 -4.18 -6.36 -6.24
N ALA A 63 -4.80 -7.48 -6.59
CA ALA A 63 -5.81 -8.11 -5.76
C ALA A 63 -5.18 -8.62 -4.45
N LEU A 64 -5.90 -8.46 -3.35
CA LEU A 64 -5.47 -8.89 -2.04
C LEU A 64 -6.64 -9.56 -1.34
N ALA A 65 -6.54 -10.88 -1.14
CA ALA A 65 -7.58 -11.62 -0.44
C ALA A 65 -7.61 -11.23 1.03
N ALA A 66 -8.81 -11.22 1.62
CA ALA A 66 -8.96 -11.00 3.06
C ALA A 66 -8.25 -12.11 3.82
N GLN A 67 -8.39 -13.35 3.37
CA GLN A 67 -7.78 -14.48 4.03
C GLN A 67 -6.26 -14.37 4.00
N GLY A 68 -5.64 -14.45 5.17
CA GLY A 68 -4.19 -14.38 5.30
C GLY A 68 -3.60 -12.99 5.34
N SER A 69 -4.40 -11.94 5.07
CA SER A 69 -3.90 -10.56 5.08
C SER A 69 -4.19 -9.81 6.37
N GLY A 70 -5.11 -10.31 7.17
CA GLY A 70 -5.57 -9.61 8.37
C GLY A 70 -6.66 -8.59 8.10
N LEU A 71 -7.07 -8.41 6.85
CA LEU A 71 -8.15 -7.48 6.50
C LEU A 71 -9.51 -8.17 6.56
N PRO A 72 -10.57 -7.41 6.87
CA PRO A 72 -11.92 -7.99 6.98
C PRO A 72 -12.56 -8.32 5.63
N LYS A 73 -12.08 -7.74 4.53
CA LYS A 73 -12.67 -7.90 3.20
C LYS A 73 -11.60 -8.06 2.15
N ASP A 74 -11.95 -8.77 1.07
CA ASP A 74 -11.13 -8.78 -0.13
C ASP A 74 -10.95 -7.35 -0.63
N SER A 75 -9.74 -7.04 -1.07
CA SER A 75 -9.35 -5.66 -1.34
C SER A 75 -8.46 -5.59 -2.56
N VAL A 76 -8.11 -4.37 -2.94
CA VAL A 76 -7.19 -4.07 -4.04
C VAL A 76 -6.15 -3.09 -3.53
N ILE A 77 -4.89 -3.38 -3.80
CA ILE A 77 -3.78 -2.46 -3.53
C ILE A 77 -3.65 -1.54 -4.74
N LEU A 78 -3.61 -0.24 -4.50
CA LEU A 78 -3.61 0.79 -5.55
C LEU A 78 -2.21 1.37 -5.67
N LEU A 79 -1.39 0.81 -6.57
CA LEU A 79 -0.01 1.26 -6.70
C LEU A 79 0.13 2.57 -7.49
N GLU A 80 -0.97 3.15 -7.95
CA GLU A 80 -0.97 4.54 -8.44
C GLU A 80 -1.26 5.53 -7.30
N GLN A 81 -1.62 5.04 -6.11
CA GLN A 81 -1.86 5.90 -4.94
C GLN A 81 -0.83 5.61 -3.86
N ILE A 82 0.39 5.95 -4.19
CA ILE A 82 1.53 5.81 -3.29
C ILE A 82 1.85 7.19 -2.72
N ARG A 83 2.07 7.23 -1.42
CA ARG A 83 2.40 8.51 -0.78
C ARG A 83 3.30 8.31 0.43
N THR A 84 3.96 9.38 0.83
CA THR A 84 4.74 9.42 2.04
C THR A 84 3.83 9.78 3.20
N LEU A 85 3.94 9.01 4.28
CA LEU A 85 3.17 9.23 5.50
C LEU A 85 4.13 9.38 6.68
N ASP A 86 3.88 10.36 7.54
CA ASP A 86 4.52 10.41 8.84
C ASP A 86 4.11 9.16 9.62
N LYS A 87 5.05 8.53 10.32
CA LYS A 87 4.74 7.32 11.10
C LYS A 87 3.65 7.54 12.13
N ARG A 88 3.44 8.78 12.57
CA ARG A 88 2.36 9.10 13.51
C ARG A 88 0.98 8.92 12.91
N ARG A 89 0.86 8.82 11.59
CA ARG A 89 -0.41 8.53 10.93
C ARG A 89 -0.77 7.05 10.98
N LEU A 90 0.18 6.19 11.28
CA LEU A 90 -0.06 4.74 11.35
C LEU A 90 -0.86 4.41 12.62
N ARG A 91 -1.84 3.55 12.44
CA ARG A 91 -2.65 3.03 13.52
C ARG A 91 -2.26 1.57 13.75
N GLU A 92 -3.23 0.70 13.83
CA GLU A 92 -3.01 -0.71 14.13
C GLU A 92 -2.41 -1.46 12.94
N ARG A 93 -1.44 -2.32 13.21
CA ARG A 93 -0.92 -3.26 12.22
C ARG A 93 -1.93 -4.38 12.02
N MET A 94 -2.38 -4.58 10.79
CA MET A 94 -3.42 -5.55 10.49
C MET A 94 -2.86 -6.90 10.08
N GLY A 95 -1.73 -6.92 9.41
CA GLY A 95 -1.17 -8.15 8.90
C GLY A 95 -0.02 -7.88 7.97
N ARG A 96 0.18 -8.82 7.03
CA ARG A 96 1.32 -8.79 6.13
C ARG A 96 0.96 -9.52 4.85
N VAL A 97 1.50 -9.08 3.74
CA VAL A 97 1.34 -9.81 2.48
C VAL A 97 2.52 -10.77 2.29
N ASP A 98 2.27 -11.84 1.53
CA ASP A 98 3.32 -12.83 1.26
C ASP A 98 4.22 -12.38 0.10
N GLY A 99 5.28 -13.18 -0.14
CA GLY A 99 6.25 -12.86 -1.17
C GLY A 99 5.69 -12.84 -2.58
N ALA A 100 4.72 -13.71 -2.85
CA ALA A 100 4.10 -13.76 -4.18
C ALA A 100 3.33 -12.47 -4.47
N VAL A 101 2.60 -11.95 -3.48
CA VAL A 101 1.91 -10.67 -3.62
C VAL A 101 2.92 -9.54 -3.76
N MET A 102 4.01 -9.57 -2.98
CA MET A 102 5.03 -8.52 -3.06
C MET A 102 5.71 -8.50 -4.43
N GLU A 103 5.90 -9.64 -5.08
CA GLU A 103 6.43 -9.66 -6.45
C GLU A 103 5.49 -8.93 -7.41
N GLN A 104 4.18 -9.14 -7.28
CA GLN A 104 3.19 -8.42 -8.09
C GLN A 104 3.21 -6.92 -7.78
N VAL A 105 3.34 -6.58 -6.50
CA VAL A 105 3.43 -5.19 -6.07
C VAL A 105 4.66 -4.51 -6.67
N ASP A 106 5.80 -5.17 -6.65
CA ASP A 106 7.04 -4.62 -7.23
C ASP A 106 6.87 -4.34 -8.72
N ALA A 107 6.27 -5.25 -9.46
CA ALA A 107 6.00 -5.05 -10.88
C ALA A 107 5.04 -3.89 -11.10
N ALA A 108 4.00 -3.78 -10.29
CA ALA A 108 3.02 -2.71 -10.39
C ALA A 108 3.63 -1.34 -10.05
N ILE A 109 4.54 -1.28 -9.08
CA ILE A 109 5.28 -0.05 -8.76
C ILE A 109 6.11 0.38 -9.96
N ALA A 110 6.80 -0.57 -10.61
CA ALA A 110 7.59 -0.25 -11.80
C ALA A 110 6.72 0.33 -12.91
N VAL A 111 5.53 -0.21 -13.12
CA VAL A 111 4.56 0.34 -14.07
C VAL A 111 4.14 1.75 -13.64
N SER A 112 3.73 1.90 -12.39
CA SER A 112 3.21 3.15 -11.85
C SER A 112 4.22 4.29 -11.98
N PHE A 113 5.49 3.98 -11.76
CA PHE A 113 6.57 4.97 -11.77
C PHE A 113 7.23 5.12 -13.13
N GLY A 114 6.77 4.38 -14.13
CA GLY A 114 7.34 4.46 -15.46
C GLY A 114 8.75 3.87 -15.56
N LEU A 115 9.07 2.91 -14.72
CA LEU A 115 10.41 2.29 -14.69
C LEU A 115 10.54 1.13 -15.67
N THR A 116 9.41 0.67 -16.22
CA THR A 116 9.40 -0.43 -17.20
C THR A 116 9.33 0.13 -18.61
N GLY A 117 9.48 -0.72 -19.60
CA GLY A 117 9.45 -0.28 -20.98
C GLY A 117 8.11 0.31 -21.41
N SER A 118 8.13 1.12 -22.46
CA SER A 118 6.96 1.84 -22.97
C SER A 118 5.86 0.91 -23.46
N HIS A 119 6.16 -0.34 -23.71
CA HIS A 119 5.19 -1.33 -24.18
C HIS A 119 4.09 -1.65 -23.15
N LEU A 120 4.17 -1.08 -21.97
CA LEU A 120 3.21 -1.34 -20.90
C LEU A 120 1.99 -0.42 -20.93
N VAL A 121 1.95 0.48 -21.84
CA VAL A 121 0.79 1.36 -21.97
C VAL A 121 -0.26 0.77 -22.87
#